data_02e0e6ee4b6c4f4c2eae60fc7be2dfc2
#
_entry.id   02e0e6ee4b6c4f4c2eae60fc7be2dfc2
#
_cell.length_a   1.000
_cell.length_b   1.000
_cell.length_c   1.000
_cell.angle_alpha   90.00
_cell.angle_beta   90.00
_cell.angle_gamma   90.00
#
_symmetry.space_group_name_H-M   'P 1'
#
loop_
_entity.id
_entity.type
_entity.pdbx_description
1 polymer ?
#
loop_
_entity_poly.entity_id
_entity_poly.type
_entity_poly.pdbx_seq_one_letter_code
_entity_poly.pdbx_strand_id
1 'polypeptide(L)'
;FRPDAESRIRLMTSELVDSLIEPPIFGLHAKSMVIDNSTTVIGTFNLDPRSANLNTECIVIVESDILTSFVLDGMNKDFNPENSWRVTEDYNPDLEVSKYKRIKTWTRKIIPKDIL
;
A
#
# COMPACT_ATOMS: atom_id res chain seq x y z
N PHE A 1 3.66 0.09 -6.14
CA PHE A 1 2.57 1.01 -6.46
C PHE A 1 3.06 2.08 -7.42
N ARG A 2 2.34 2.30 -8.48
CA ARG A 2 2.60 3.33 -9.48
C ARG A 2 1.38 4.24 -9.55
N PRO A 3 1.34 5.37 -8.84
CA PRO A 3 0.21 6.26 -8.93
C PRO A 3 0.07 6.79 -10.38
N ASP A 4 -1.14 6.80 -10.88
CA ASP A 4 -1.45 7.38 -12.19
C ASP A 4 -1.15 8.89 -12.23
N ALA A 5 -1.16 9.46 -13.44
CA ALA A 5 -0.85 10.88 -13.62
C ALA A 5 -1.83 11.79 -12.87
N GLU A 6 -3.11 11.42 -12.78
CA GLU A 6 -4.14 12.21 -12.09
C GLU A 6 -3.92 12.22 -10.56
N SER A 7 -3.63 11.06 -9.99
CA SER A 7 -3.31 10.93 -8.55
C SER A 7 -2.03 11.70 -8.20
N ARG A 8 -1.02 11.68 -9.09
CA ARG A 8 0.21 12.45 -8.94
C ARG A 8 -0.07 13.96 -8.98
N ILE A 9 -0.91 14.43 -9.89
CA ILE A 9 -1.27 15.85 -10.01
C ILE A 9 -1.99 16.31 -8.75
N ARG A 10 -2.95 15.55 -8.22
CA ARG A 10 -3.67 15.91 -6.98
C ARG A 10 -2.73 16.06 -5.79
N LEU A 11 -1.74 15.20 -5.69
CA LEU A 11 -0.74 15.25 -4.63
C LEU A 11 0.26 16.39 -4.83
N MET A 12 0.60 16.72 -6.07
CA MET A 12 1.50 17.81 -6.43
C MET A 12 0.87 19.20 -6.31
N THR A 13 -0.45 19.33 -6.29
CA THR A 13 -1.16 20.60 -6.10
C THR A 13 -1.31 21.00 -4.62
N SER A 14 -0.84 20.19 -3.68
CA SER A 14 -0.75 20.62 -2.29
C SER A 14 0.40 21.61 -2.11
N GLU A 15 0.18 22.69 -1.35
CA GLU A 15 1.17 23.77 -1.10
C GLU A 15 2.53 23.24 -0.57
N LEU A 16 2.55 22.03 0.01
CA LEU A 16 3.76 21.36 0.49
C LEU A 16 4.67 20.85 -0.62
N VAL A 17 4.15 20.66 -1.83
CA VAL A 17 4.89 20.03 -2.94
C VAL A 17 5.56 21.07 -3.85
N ASP A 18 5.07 22.28 -3.90
CA ASP A 18 5.66 23.37 -4.68
C ASP A 18 7.10 23.73 -4.23
N SER A 19 7.49 23.29 -3.03
CA SER A 19 8.83 23.52 -2.48
C SER A 19 9.82 22.36 -2.72
N LEU A 20 9.40 21.24 -3.30
CA LEU A 20 10.24 20.06 -3.46
C LEU A 20 10.86 20.02 -4.86
N ILE A 21 12.18 19.95 -4.89
CA ILE A 21 12.98 19.84 -6.14
C ILE A 21 12.79 18.48 -6.82
N GLU A 22 12.45 17.42 -6.05
CA GLU A 22 12.19 16.08 -6.55
C GLU A 22 10.76 15.65 -6.23
N PRO A 23 10.06 14.96 -7.17
CA PRO A 23 8.73 14.45 -6.90
C PRO A 23 8.77 13.44 -5.75
N PRO A 24 7.85 13.54 -4.78
CA PRO A 24 7.82 12.63 -3.64
C PRO A 24 7.58 11.18 -4.09
N ILE A 25 8.25 10.24 -3.42
CA ILE A 25 8.02 8.82 -3.59
C ILE A 25 6.83 8.43 -2.72
N PHE A 26 5.72 8.02 -3.34
CA PHE A 26 4.54 7.57 -2.63
C PHE A 26 4.59 6.07 -2.37
N GLY A 27 4.45 5.69 -1.11
CA GLY A 27 4.21 4.32 -0.69
C GLY A 27 2.73 4.11 -0.38
N LEU A 28 2.12 3.05 -0.91
CA LEU A 28 0.77 2.67 -0.51
C LEU A 28 0.81 2.19 0.96
N HIS A 29 0.05 2.88 1.83
CA HIS A 29 -0.05 2.54 3.25
C HIS A 29 -1.52 2.42 3.68
N ALA A 30 -2.38 1.94 2.79
CA ALA A 30 -3.78 1.70 3.05
C ALA A 30 -3.99 0.37 3.79
N LYS A 31 -4.90 0.36 4.75
CA LYS A 31 -5.43 -0.83 5.42
C LYS A 31 -6.93 -0.83 5.21
N SER A 32 -7.31 -1.31 4.06
CA SER A 32 -8.71 -1.41 3.65
C SER A 32 -9.01 -2.79 3.10
N MET A 33 -10.23 -3.23 3.33
CA MET A 33 -10.74 -4.50 2.86
C MET A 33 -12.19 -4.33 2.43
N VAL A 34 -12.57 -5.01 1.38
CA VAL A 34 -13.97 -5.13 0.92
C VAL A 34 -14.42 -6.57 1.06
N ILE A 35 -15.59 -6.79 1.64
CA ILE A 35 -16.18 -8.10 1.86
C ILE A 35 -17.55 -8.13 1.18
N ASP A 36 -17.78 -9.14 0.33
CA ASP A 36 -19.04 -9.43 -0.35
C ASP A 36 -19.70 -8.23 -1.07
N ASN A 37 -18.89 -7.29 -1.54
CA ASN A 37 -19.31 -6.07 -2.22
C ASN A 37 -20.29 -5.17 -1.41
N SER A 38 -20.48 -5.43 -0.13
CA SER A 38 -21.43 -4.73 0.74
C SER A 38 -20.81 -4.14 1.98
N THR A 39 -19.65 -4.67 2.41
CA THR A 39 -18.98 -4.24 3.64
C THR A 39 -17.59 -3.73 3.35
N THR A 40 -17.29 -2.53 3.85
CA THR A 40 -15.97 -1.91 3.77
C THR A 40 -15.36 -1.84 5.17
N VAL A 41 -14.13 -2.29 5.29
CA VAL A 41 -13.31 -2.19 6.51
C VAL A 41 -12.13 -1.25 6.22
N ILE A 42 -11.97 -0.20 7.02
CA ILE A 42 -10.89 0.76 6.90
C ILE A 42 -10.31 1.02 8.29
N GLY A 43 -8.99 1.07 8.40
CA GLY A 43 -8.37 1.35 9.69
C GLY A 43 -6.87 1.45 9.67
N THR A 44 -6.30 1.37 10.85
CA THR A 44 -4.85 1.39 11.06
C THR A 44 -4.25 0.00 11.20
N PHE A 45 -5.08 -1.04 11.37
CA PHE A 45 -4.69 -2.41 11.64
C PHE A 45 -3.95 -3.04 10.45
N ASN A 46 -2.70 -3.43 10.67
CA ASN A 46 -1.98 -4.30 9.75
C ASN A 46 -2.25 -5.78 10.09
N LEU A 47 -2.28 -6.65 9.10
CA LEU A 47 -2.41 -8.09 9.31
C LEU A 47 -1.06 -8.69 9.75
N ASP A 48 -0.54 -8.20 10.89
CA ASP A 48 0.72 -8.65 11.47
C ASP A 48 0.62 -8.84 13.00
N PRO A 49 1.51 -9.64 13.61
CA PRO A 49 1.47 -9.90 15.05
C PRO A 49 1.67 -8.65 15.91
N ARG A 50 2.37 -7.63 15.44
CA ARG A 50 2.62 -6.40 16.18
C ARG A 50 1.34 -5.57 16.31
N SER A 51 0.59 -5.40 15.21
CA SER A 51 -0.70 -4.73 15.24
C SER A 51 -1.70 -5.48 16.12
N ALA A 52 -1.66 -6.81 16.09
CA ALA A 52 -2.56 -7.64 16.89
C ALA A 52 -2.28 -7.60 18.40
N ASN A 53 -1.01 -7.42 18.83
CA ASN A 53 -0.64 -7.64 20.22
C ASN A 53 -0.02 -6.43 20.92
N LEU A 54 0.54 -5.46 20.19
CA LEU A 54 1.35 -4.39 20.76
C LEU A 54 0.85 -2.98 20.45
N ASN A 55 0.18 -2.78 19.31
CA ASN A 55 -0.25 -1.46 18.90
C ASN A 55 -1.69 -1.18 19.35
N THR A 56 -1.99 0.11 19.55
CA THR A 56 -3.38 0.57 19.62
C THR A 56 -3.87 0.80 18.21
N GLU A 57 -4.91 0.09 17.80
CA GLU A 57 -5.46 0.12 16.44
C GLU A 57 -6.91 0.60 16.45
N CYS A 58 -7.32 1.25 15.37
CA CYS A 58 -8.70 1.66 15.14
C CYS A 58 -9.18 1.08 13.82
N ILE A 59 -10.38 0.50 13.84
CA ILE A 59 -11.03 -0.06 12.65
C ILE A 59 -12.45 0.51 12.57
N VAL A 60 -12.84 0.91 11.37
CA VAL A 60 -14.22 1.29 11.04
C VAL A 60 -14.77 0.26 10.06
N ILE A 61 -15.92 -0.30 10.38
CA ILE A 61 -16.65 -1.24 9.53
C ILE A 61 -17.92 -0.54 9.06
N VAL A 62 -18.13 -0.47 7.76
CA VAL A 62 -19.28 0.19 7.15
C VAL A 62 -20.02 -0.78 6.25
N GLU A 63 -21.29 -1.02 6.54
CA GLU A 63 -22.20 -1.80 5.70
C GLU A 63 -22.93 -0.83 4.76
N SER A 64 -22.51 -0.75 3.51
CA SER A 64 -23.08 0.12 2.49
C SER A 64 -22.61 -0.29 1.11
N ASP A 65 -23.52 -0.74 0.26
CA ASP A 65 -23.23 -1.12 -1.12
C ASP A 65 -22.65 0.07 -1.91
N ILE A 66 -23.16 1.28 -1.67
CA ILE A 66 -22.74 2.50 -2.36
C ILE A 66 -21.28 2.83 -2.00
N LEU A 67 -20.96 2.88 -0.71
CA LEU A 67 -19.59 3.16 -0.26
C LEU A 67 -18.65 2.07 -0.72
N THR A 68 -19.07 0.81 -0.59
CA THR A 68 -18.24 -0.35 -0.92
C THR A 68 -17.92 -0.39 -2.40
N SER A 69 -18.89 -0.11 -3.29
CA SER A 69 -18.62 -0.01 -4.72
C SER A 69 -17.60 1.09 -5.05
N PHE A 70 -17.72 2.25 -4.41
CA PHE A 70 -16.77 3.36 -4.59
C PHE A 70 -15.35 2.99 -4.16
N VAL A 71 -15.20 2.32 -3.01
CA VAL A 71 -13.89 1.85 -2.51
C VAL A 71 -13.33 0.77 -3.43
N LEU A 72 -14.16 -0.16 -3.88
CA LEU A 72 -13.75 -1.23 -4.79
C LEU A 72 -13.27 -0.69 -6.15
N ASP A 73 -13.94 0.32 -6.69
CA ASP A 73 -13.51 1.00 -7.91
C ASP A 73 -12.13 1.65 -7.75
N GLY A 74 -11.87 2.25 -6.58
CA GLY A 74 -10.54 2.78 -6.23
C GLY A 74 -9.47 1.68 -6.18
N MET A 75 -9.76 0.57 -5.50
CA MET A 75 -8.86 -0.58 -5.43
C MET A 75 -8.57 -1.19 -6.82
N ASN A 76 -9.59 -1.30 -7.67
CA ASN A 76 -9.43 -1.82 -9.02
C ASN A 76 -8.54 -0.92 -9.89
N LYS A 77 -8.61 0.41 -9.70
CA LYS A 77 -7.66 1.34 -10.35
C LYS A 77 -6.23 1.10 -9.87
N ASP A 78 -6.04 0.87 -8.57
CA ASP A 78 -4.70 0.59 -8.01
C ASP A 78 -4.13 -0.74 -8.53
N PHE A 79 -4.99 -1.73 -8.78
CA PHE A 79 -4.60 -3.03 -9.34
C PHE A 79 -4.39 -3.01 -10.87
N ASN A 80 -4.73 -1.92 -11.54
CA ASN A 80 -4.48 -1.80 -12.97
C ASN A 80 -2.97 -1.99 -13.27
N PRO A 81 -2.59 -2.71 -14.34
CA PRO A 81 -1.19 -2.90 -14.74
C PRO A 81 -0.38 -1.60 -14.92
N GLU A 82 -1.04 -0.48 -15.16
CA GLU A 82 -0.38 0.83 -15.20
C GLU A 82 0.07 1.31 -13.82
N ASN A 83 -0.61 0.88 -12.75
CA ASN A 83 -0.39 1.32 -11.37
C ASN A 83 0.28 0.26 -10.48
N SER A 84 0.23 -1.00 -10.88
CA SER A 84 0.75 -2.11 -10.08
C SER A 84 1.44 -3.17 -10.93
N TRP A 85 2.21 -4.02 -10.29
CA TRP A 85 2.78 -5.21 -10.91
C TRP A 85 2.09 -6.47 -10.41
N ARG A 86 1.73 -7.35 -11.32
CA ARG A 86 1.31 -8.68 -10.95
C ARG A 86 2.55 -9.50 -10.60
N VAL A 87 2.70 -9.89 -9.34
CA VAL A 87 3.74 -10.79 -8.90
C VAL A 87 3.35 -12.22 -9.24
N THR A 88 4.20 -12.93 -9.98
CA THR A 88 4.01 -14.35 -10.35
C THR A 88 5.28 -15.12 -10.02
N GLU A 89 5.25 -16.45 -10.10
CA GLU A 89 6.45 -17.28 -9.91
C GLU A 89 7.53 -16.96 -10.94
N ASP A 90 7.13 -16.57 -12.16
CA ASP A 90 8.05 -16.25 -13.26
C ASP A 90 8.59 -14.81 -13.21
N TYR A 91 7.94 -13.92 -12.44
CA TYR A 91 8.33 -12.53 -12.32
C TYR A 91 8.66 -12.16 -10.88
N ASN A 92 9.91 -11.84 -10.65
CA ASN A 92 10.40 -11.36 -9.37
C ASN A 92 10.91 -9.91 -9.49
N PRO A 93 10.16 -8.91 -8.99
CA PRO A 93 10.56 -7.51 -9.04
C PRO A 93 11.87 -7.22 -8.29
N ASP A 94 12.29 -8.08 -7.37
CA ASP A 94 13.57 -7.95 -6.67
C ASP A 94 14.77 -8.08 -7.63
N LEU A 95 14.59 -8.66 -8.81
CA LEU A 95 15.65 -8.75 -9.82
C LEU A 95 15.99 -7.39 -10.44
N GLU A 96 15.03 -6.46 -10.47
CA GLU A 96 15.21 -5.11 -10.99
C GLU A 96 15.89 -4.17 -9.97
N VAL A 97 15.98 -4.60 -8.71
CA VAL A 97 16.55 -3.81 -7.62
C VAL A 97 18.07 -3.97 -7.58
N SER A 98 18.79 -2.88 -7.27
CA SER A 98 20.26 -2.90 -7.18
C SER A 98 20.77 -3.99 -6.23
N LYS A 99 21.92 -4.60 -6.58
CA LYS A 99 22.55 -5.67 -5.78
C LYS A 99 22.76 -5.27 -4.32
N TYR A 100 23.08 -4.00 -4.06
CA TYR A 100 23.25 -3.48 -2.70
C TYR A 100 21.97 -3.57 -1.86
N LYS A 101 20.82 -3.18 -2.42
CA LYS A 101 19.53 -3.30 -1.72
C LYS A 101 19.15 -4.76 -1.47
N ARG A 102 19.44 -5.65 -2.42
CA ARG A 102 19.19 -7.10 -2.28
C ARG A 102 20.00 -7.70 -1.13
N ILE A 103 21.30 -7.38 -1.04
CA ILE A 103 22.17 -7.84 0.05
C ILE A 103 21.66 -7.31 1.39
N LYS A 104 21.33 -6.02 1.47
CA LYS A 104 20.78 -5.39 2.69
C LYS A 104 19.47 -6.04 3.13
N THR A 105 18.60 -6.41 2.20
CA THR A 105 17.35 -7.12 2.51
C THR A 105 17.62 -8.55 2.97
N TRP A 106 18.60 -9.24 2.36
CA TRP A 106 18.98 -10.58 2.75
C TRP A 106 19.57 -10.62 4.17
N THR A 107 20.44 -9.67 4.54
CA THR A 107 20.99 -9.59 5.91
C THR A 107 19.92 -9.38 6.97
N ARG A 108 18.83 -8.70 6.66
CA ARG A 108 17.68 -8.53 7.57
C ARG A 108 16.91 -9.82 7.86
N LYS A 109 17.03 -10.84 7.00
CA LYS A 109 16.42 -12.16 7.26
C LYS A 109 17.05 -12.91 8.41
N ILE A 110 18.25 -12.51 8.83
CA ILE A 110 19.00 -13.10 9.96
C ILE A 110 18.50 -12.52 11.30
N ILE A 111 17.81 -11.38 11.28
CA ILE A 111 17.24 -10.76 12.48
C ILE A 111 15.99 -11.57 12.89
N PRO A 112 15.88 -11.99 14.17
CA PRO A 112 14.70 -12.68 14.66
C PRO A 112 13.44 -11.87 14.38
N LYS A 113 12.38 -12.54 13.88
CA LYS A 113 11.12 -11.89 13.49
C LYS A 113 10.35 -11.28 14.67
N ASP A 114 10.71 -11.68 15.88
CA ASP A 114 10.08 -11.22 17.13
C ASP A 114 10.51 -9.81 17.54
N ILE A 115 11.46 -9.21 16.80
CA ILE A 115 12.01 -7.85 17.07
C ILE A 115 11.56 -6.84 15.99
N LEU A 116 10.88 -7.30 14.93
CA LEU A 116 10.42 -6.46 13.81
C LEU A 116 8.98 -6.02 13.99
#